data_4de2465a41136789da07e320e1b2354e
#
_entry.id   4de2465a41136789da07e320e1b2354e
#
_cell.length_a   1.000
_cell.length_b   1.000
_cell.length_c   1.000
_cell.angle_alpha   90.00
_cell.angle_beta   90.00
_cell.angle_gamma   90.00
#
_symmetry.space_group_name_H-M   'P 1'
#
loop_
_entity.id
_entity.type
_entity.pdbx_description
1 polymer ?
#
loop_
_entity_poly.entity_id
_entity_poly.type
_entity_poly.pdbx_seq_one_letter_code
_entity_poly.pdbx_strand_id
1 'polypeptide(L)'
;IPKPLIPIDGVPVLEREIISLHNQGFDDIIITISHMGDKIKEYFEDGRKWNVNIQYFEEKIPLGNAGALFKIRNLLGKEPFLLLNADAMFEVDFNRMLKFHKEHKALVTLFTHPNSHPYDSGLIVANEKSIVEEWLTKEDARPQWYKNRVNAGLHIIDPSVLDMLSINEDDIGREINGKVVKVDLDRQILKPLCGKGFMLCYDS
;
A
#
# COMPACT_ATOMS: atom_id res chain seq x y z
N ILE A 1 -21.56 7.74 2.74
CA ILE A 1 -20.68 7.76 1.56
C ILE A 1 -19.36 7.09 1.99
N PRO A 2 -18.82 6.09 1.23
CA PRO A 2 -17.51 5.54 1.51
C PRO A 2 -16.44 6.62 1.39
N LYS A 3 -15.37 6.55 2.23
CA LYS A 3 -14.30 7.56 2.24
C LYS A 3 -13.69 7.84 0.86
N PRO A 4 -13.42 6.82 -0.01
CA PRO A 4 -12.89 7.05 -1.34
C PRO A 4 -13.79 7.91 -2.25
N LEU A 5 -15.10 7.96 -1.96
CA LEU A 5 -16.07 8.77 -2.70
C LEU A 5 -16.35 10.13 -2.07
N ILE A 6 -15.65 10.52 -1.01
CA ILE A 6 -15.76 11.88 -0.44
C ILE A 6 -15.20 12.86 -1.47
N PRO A 7 -15.99 13.88 -1.90
CA PRO A 7 -15.51 14.84 -2.88
C PRO A 7 -14.60 15.89 -2.25
N ILE A 8 -13.53 16.22 -2.97
CA ILE A 8 -12.70 17.42 -2.75
C ILE A 8 -12.86 18.27 -3.98
N ASP A 9 -13.36 19.50 -3.83
CA ASP A 9 -13.73 20.40 -4.92
C ASP A 9 -14.63 19.72 -5.98
N GLY A 10 -15.62 18.96 -5.50
CA GLY A 10 -16.62 18.30 -6.34
C GLY A 10 -16.18 17.00 -7.01
N VAL A 11 -14.92 16.56 -6.85
CA VAL A 11 -14.38 15.31 -7.43
C VAL A 11 -13.99 14.34 -6.33
N PRO A 12 -14.45 13.08 -6.35
CA PRO A 12 -14.06 12.06 -5.37
C PRO A 12 -12.54 11.86 -5.27
N VAL A 13 -12.07 11.58 -4.05
CA VAL A 13 -10.64 11.34 -3.80
C VAL A 13 -10.10 10.23 -4.71
N LEU A 14 -10.77 9.08 -4.77
CA LEU A 14 -10.34 7.96 -5.59
C LEU A 14 -10.38 8.29 -7.10
N GLU A 15 -11.30 9.12 -7.56
CA GLU A 15 -11.32 9.55 -8.98
C GLU A 15 -10.09 10.37 -9.33
N ARG A 16 -9.68 11.29 -8.44
CA ARG A 16 -8.45 12.07 -8.64
C ARG A 16 -7.23 11.16 -8.73
N GLU A 17 -7.18 10.15 -7.87
CA GLU A 17 -6.09 9.17 -7.85
C GLU A 17 -6.06 8.33 -9.14
N ILE A 18 -7.21 7.84 -9.61
CA ILE A 18 -7.33 7.11 -10.89
C ILE A 18 -6.87 7.97 -12.07
N ILE A 19 -7.27 9.24 -12.11
CA ILE A 19 -6.82 10.18 -13.15
C ILE A 19 -5.30 10.40 -13.07
N SER A 20 -4.74 10.53 -11.88
CA SER A 20 -3.29 10.66 -11.67
C SER A 20 -2.53 9.42 -12.14
N LEU A 21 -3.04 8.23 -11.84
CA LEU A 21 -2.47 6.96 -12.29
C LEU A 21 -2.51 6.85 -13.82
N HIS A 22 -3.67 7.11 -14.44
CA HIS A 22 -3.81 7.09 -15.91
C HIS A 22 -2.84 8.06 -16.60
N ASN A 23 -2.75 9.30 -16.12
CA ASN A 23 -1.84 10.30 -16.68
C ASN A 23 -0.37 9.88 -16.62
N GLN A 24 -0.03 8.93 -15.78
CA GLN A 24 1.32 8.38 -15.63
C GLN A 24 1.49 6.99 -16.24
N GLY A 25 0.45 6.46 -16.92
CA GLY A 25 0.49 5.19 -17.65
C GLY A 25 0.20 3.95 -16.81
N PHE A 26 -0.44 4.11 -15.64
CA PHE A 26 -0.91 3.00 -14.80
C PHE A 26 -2.40 2.78 -15.03
N ASP A 27 -2.74 1.97 -16.02
CA ASP A 27 -4.11 1.82 -16.50
C ASP A 27 -4.81 0.56 -16.00
N ASP A 28 -4.07 -0.46 -15.55
CA ASP A 28 -4.63 -1.67 -14.95
C ASP A 28 -4.72 -1.51 -13.43
N ILE A 29 -5.94 -1.43 -12.91
CA ILE A 29 -6.21 -1.11 -11.51
C ILE A 29 -7.04 -2.22 -10.87
N ILE A 30 -6.63 -2.67 -9.69
CA ILE A 30 -7.42 -3.57 -8.85
C ILE A 30 -7.87 -2.79 -7.61
N ILE A 31 -9.18 -2.70 -7.41
CA ILE A 31 -9.75 -2.05 -6.22
C ILE A 31 -10.27 -3.14 -5.28
N THR A 32 -9.69 -3.21 -4.08
CA THR A 32 -10.22 -4.06 -3.02
C THR A 32 -11.34 -3.32 -2.30
N ILE A 33 -12.49 -3.95 -2.20
CA ILE A 33 -13.69 -3.36 -1.63
C ILE A 33 -14.29 -4.29 -0.57
N SER A 34 -14.97 -3.68 0.39
CA SER A 34 -15.71 -4.39 1.45
C SER A 34 -17.06 -3.71 1.70
N HIS A 35 -17.36 -3.33 2.94
CA HIS A 35 -18.59 -2.62 3.27
C HIS A 35 -18.81 -1.38 2.39
N MET A 36 -20.02 -1.26 1.81
CA MET A 36 -20.40 -0.20 0.85
C MET A 36 -19.62 -0.20 -0.47
N GLY A 37 -18.94 -1.31 -0.81
CA GLY A 37 -18.19 -1.44 -2.06
C GLY A 37 -19.06 -1.32 -3.32
N ASP A 38 -20.35 -1.66 -3.23
CA ASP A 38 -21.30 -1.52 -4.36
C ASP A 38 -21.38 -0.07 -4.86
N LYS A 39 -21.29 0.94 -3.98
CA LYS A 39 -21.27 2.36 -4.37
C LYS A 39 -20.00 2.73 -5.15
N ILE A 40 -18.88 2.08 -4.84
CA ILE A 40 -17.62 2.27 -5.57
C ILE A 40 -17.74 1.62 -6.95
N LYS A 41 -18.26 0.39 -7.01
CA LYS A 41 -18.52 -0.30 -8.29
C LYS A 41 -19.50 0.48 -9.17
N GLU A 42 -20.58 0.99 -8.60
CA GLU A 42 -21.59 1.78 -9.32
C GLU A 42 -20.99 3.08 -9.89
N TYR A 43 -20.08 3.72 -9.16
CA TYR A 43 -19.47 4.97 -9.59
C TYR A 43 -18.42 4.79 -10.69
N PHE A 44 -17.52 3.81 -10.52
CA PHE A 44 -16.38 3.62 -11.41
C PHE A 44 -16.62 2.58 -12.51
N GLU A 45 -17.64 1.74 -12.37
CA GLU A 45 -17.96 0.65 -13.30
C GLU A 45 -16.70 -0.15 -13.66
N ASP A 46 -16.36 -0.30 -14.94
CA ASP A 46 -15.15 -0.97 -15.42
C ASP A 46 -13.96 -0.03 -15.68
N GLY A 47 -14.11 1.26 -15.36
CA GLY A 47 -13.05 2.27 -15.50
C GLY A 47 -12.94 2.93 -16.87
N ARG A 48 -13.68 2.49 -17.90
CA ARG A 48 -13.57 3.02 -19.27
C ARG A 48 -13.79 4.52 -19.38
N LYS A 49 -14.63 5.08 -18.52
CA LYS A 49 -14.86 6.53 -18.47
C LYS A 49 -13.58 7.32 -18.20
N TRP A 50 -12.62 6.72 -17.52
CA TRP A 50 -11.30 7.31 -17.21
C TRP A 50 -10.15 6.70 -18.01
N ASN A 51 -10.45 5.92 -19.06
CA ASN A 51 -9.49 5.21 -19.90
C ASN A 51 -8.61 4.21 -19.14
N VAL A 52 -9.12 3.63 -18.06
CA VAL A 52 -8.45 2.60 -17.27
C VAL A 52 -9.26 1.30 -17.29
N ASN A 53 -8.63 0.19 -16.89
CA ASN A 53 -9.26 -1.10 -16.68
C ASN A 53 -9.33 -1.40 -15.19
N ILE A 54 -10.53 -1.38 -14.60
CA ILE A 54 -10.75 -1.62 -13.19
C ILE A 54 -11.28 -3.03 -12.97
N GLN A 55 -10.57 -3.78 -12.14
CA GLN A 55 -11.03 -5.04 -11.58
C GLN A 55 -11.33 -4.86 -10.10
N TYR A 56 -12.34 -5.58 -9.59
CA TYR A 56 -12.72 -5.50 -8.18
C TYR A 56 -12.47 -6.82 -7.47
N PHE A 57 -11.89 -6.73 -6.29
CA PHE A 57 -11.86 -7.83 -5.35
C PHE A 57 -12.73 -7.47 -4.14
N GLU A 58 -13.77 -8.26 -3.91
CA GLU A 58 -14.73 -8.04 -2.82
C GLU A 58 -14.38 -8.92 -1.62
N GLU A 59 -14.05 -8.26 -0.50
CA GLU A 59 -13.85 -8.92 0.78
C GLU A 59 -15.20 -9.21 1.43
N LYS A 60 -15.65 -10.46 1.36
CA LYS A 60 -16.87 -10.91 2.08
C LYS A 60 -16.67 -10.98 3.58
N ILE A 61 -15.45 -11.16 4.01
CA ILE A 61 -14.99 -11.18 5.40
C ILE A 61 -13.81 -10.23 5.51
N PRO A 62 -13.71 -9.39 6.56
CA PRO A 62 -12.58 -8.50 6.71
C PRO A 62 -11.24 -9.24 6.79
N LEU A 63 -10.36 -9.02 5.81
CA LEU A 63 -9.05 -9.69 5.71
C LEU A 63 -7.90 -8.88 6.36
N GLY A 64 -8.19 -7.69 6.89
CA GLY A 64 -7.18 -6.71 7.29
C GLY A 64 -6.81 -5.79 6.14
N ASN A 65 -5.81 -4.92 6.33
CA ASN A 65 -5.42 -3.97 5.29
C ASN A 65 -4.48 -4.56 4.22
N ALA A 66 -4.07 -5.83 4.35
CA ALA A 66 -3.20 -6.50 3.40
C ALA A 66 -3.58 -7.94 3.05
N GLY A 67 -4.59 -8.52 3.69
CA GLY A 67 -4.98 -9.91 3.42
C GLY A 67 -5.50 -10.14 2.00
N ALA A 68 -6.09 -9.11 1.39
CA ALA A 68 -6.53 -9.15 0.00
C ALA A 68 -5.36 -9.43 -0.97
N LEU A 69 -4.14 -8.95 -0.71
CA LEU A 69 -2.97 -9.15 -1.57
C LEU A 69 -2.70 -10.65 -1.83
N PHE A 70 -2.87 -11.49 -0.81
CA PHE A 70 -2.70 -12.93 -0.95
C PHE A 70 -3.81 -13.57 -1.79
N LYS A 71 -5.05 -13.06 -1.68
CA LYS A 71 -6.20 -13.59 -2.43
C LYS A 71 -6.20 -13.17 -3.90
N ILE A 72 -5.65 -12.00 -4.22
CA ILE A 72 -5.53 -11.48 -5.60
C ILE A 72 -4.17 -11.77 -6.24
N ARG A 73 -3.33 -12.57 -5.60
CA ARG A 73 -1.95 -12.83 -6.04
C ARG A 73 -1.83 -13.18 -7.52
N ASN A 74 -2.74 -14.02 -8.03
CA ASN A 74 -2.77 -14.42 -9.44
C ASN A 74 -3.09 -13.26 -10.40
N LEU A 75 -3.66 -12.15 -9.89
CA LEU A 75 -3.98 -10.95 -10.66
C LEU A 75 -2.84 -9.93 -10.64
N LEU A 76 -1.93 -10.00 -9.66
CA LEU A 76 -0.82 -9.04 -9.50
C LEU A 76 0.27 -9.22 -10.56
N GLY A 77 0.31 -10.36 -11.27
CA GLY A 77 1.36 -10.64 -12.25
C GLY A 77 2.71 -10.92 -11.59
N LYS A 78 3.80 -10.63 -12.36
CA LYS A 78 5.19 -10.85 -11.92
C LYS A 78 5.99 -9.56 -11.79
N GLU A 79 5.45 -8.46 -12.29
CA GLU A 79 6.10 -7.15 -12.23
C GLU A 79 5.77 -6.44 -10.91
N PRO A 80 6.64 -5.55 -10.43
CA PRO A 80 6.33 -4.70 -9.29
C PRO A 80 5.05 -3.90 -9.52
N PHE A 81 4.23 -3.77 -8.50
CA PHE A 81 2.98 -3.03 -8.52
C PHE A 81 2.95 -1.89 -7.51
N LEU A 82 2.13 -0.87 -7.79
CA LEU A 82 1.81 0.20 -6.85
C LEU A 82 0.72 -0.29 -5.89
N LEU A 83 0.91 -0.06 -4.61
CA LEU A 83 -0.09 -0.25 -3.56
C LEU A 83 -0.38 1.09 -2.90
N LEU A 84 -1.63 1.55 -2.98
CA LEU A 84 -2.07 2.85 -2.47
C LEU A 84 -3.29 2.69 -1.56
N ASN A 85 -3.39 3.61 -0.60
CA ASN A 85 -4.62 3.77 0.18
C ASN A 85 -5.64 4.56 -0.65
N ALA A 86 -6.82 3.99 -0.86
CA ALA A 86 -7.89 4.57 -1.70
C ALA A 86 -8.55 5.85 -1.12
N ASP A 87 -8.19 6.26 0.08
CA ASP A 87 -8.68 7.46 0.76
C ASP A 87 -7.59 8.52 0.97
N ALA A 88 -6.46 8.38 0.30
CA ALA A 88 -5.35 9.34 0.29
C ALA A 88 -5.17 9.95 -1.11
N MET A 89 -4.52 11.09 -1.16
CA MET A 89 -4.12 11.75 -2.41
C MET A 89 -2.61 11.90 -2.44
N PHE A 90 -2.01 11.55 -3.58
CA PHE A 90 -0.56 11.59 -3.75
C PHE A 90 -0.19 12.49 -4.93
N GLU A 91 0.60 13.52 -4.67
CA GLU A 91 1.27 14.32 -5.70
C GLU A 91 2.69 13.79 -5.91
N VAL A 92 2.79 12.62 -6.55
CA VAL A 92 4.03 11.87 -6.71
C VAL A 92 4.23 11.51 -8.18
N ASP A 93 5.46 11.64 -8.67
CA ASP A 93 5.89 11.03 -9.92
C ASP A 93 6.13 9.53 -9.70
N PHE A 94 5.10 8.72 -9.97
CA PHE A 94 5.16 7.26 -9.81
C PHE A 94 6.19 6.62 -10.72
N ASN A 95 6.42 7.17 -11.92
CA ASN A 95 7.41 6.67 -12.86
C ASN A 95 8.84 6.87 -12.32
N ARG A 96 9.10 8.02 -11.69
CA ARG A 96 10.39 8.29 -11.04
C ARG A 96 10.60 7.36 -9.84
N MET A 97 9.56 7.13 -9.04
CA MET A 97 9.61 6.19 -7.93
C MET A 97 9.85 4.75 -8.41
N LEU A 98 9.18 4.33 -9.49
CA LEU A 98 9.38 3.01 -10.11
C LEU A 98 10.79 2.85 -10.70
N LYS A 99 11.31 3.90 -11.32
CA LYS A 99 12.70 3.93 -11.79
C LYS A 99 13.68 3.74 -10.64
N PHE A 100 13.51 4.48 -9.54
CA PHE A 100 14.31 4.31 -8.31
C PHE A 100 14.24 2.87 -7.79
N HIS A 101 13.03 2.30 -7.69
CA HIS A 101 12.82 0.92 -7.27
C HIS A 101 13.63 -0.08 -8.11
N LYS A 102 13.58 0.03 -9.44
CA LYS A 102 14.28 -0.85 -10.38
C LYS A 102 15.81 -0.66 -10.34
N GLU A 103 16.28 0.59 -10.31
CA GLU A 103 17.72 0.91 -10.29
C GLU A 103 18.41 0.36 -9.03
N HIS A 104 17.71 0.40 -7.91
CA HIS A 104 18.24 -0.12 -6.63
C HIS A 104 17.94 -1.61 -6.40
N LYS A 105 17.28 -2.28 -7.37
CA LYS A 105 16.85 -3.68 -7.26
C LYS A 105 16.08 -3.95 -5.96
N ALA A 106 15.22 -2.98 -5.58
CA ALA A 106 14.39 -3.09 -4.41
C ALA A 106 13.31 -4.15 -4.62
N LEU A 107 12.87 -4.82 -3.56
CA LEU A 107 11.66 -5.63 -3.56
C LEU A 107 10.49 -4.85 -2.95
N VAL A 108 10.78 -3.87 -2.10
CA VAL A 108 9.80 -2.93 -1.57
C VAL A 108 10.39 -1.53 -1.59
N THR A 109 9.62 -0.55 -2.06
CA THR A 109 9.94 0.87 -1.94
C THR A 109 8.79 1.56 -1.23
N LEU A 110 9.09 2.17 -0.10
CA LEU A 110 8.14 2.94 0.69
C LEU A 110 8.20 4.40 0.27
N PHE A 111 7.06 5.01 -0.02
CA PHE A 111 7.00 6.46 -0.11
C PHE A 111 6.97 7.04 1.30
N THR A 112 7.93 7.89 1.62
CA THR A 112 8.10 8.45 2.97
C THR A 112 8.08 9.97 2.94
N HIS A 113 7.56 10.56 4.01
CA HIS A 113 7.52 12.00 4.17
C HIS A 113 7.75 12.40 5.65
N PRO A 114 8.15 13.66 5.92
CA PRO A 114 8.13 14.20 7.26
C PRO A 114 6.70 14.32 7.80
N ASN A 115 6.48 14.00 9.08
CA ASN A 115 5.18 14.16 9.73
C ASN A 115 5.28 15.21 10.84
N SER A 116 4.32 16.13 10.92
CA SER A 116 4.23 17.11 12.00
C SER A 116 3.98 16.48 13.38
N HIS A 117 3.44 15.24 13.40
CA HIS A 117 3.14 14.48 14.62
C HIS A 117 3.84 13.10 14.58
N PRO A 118 5.20 13.06 14.57
CA PRO A 118 5.92 11.80 14.38
C PRO A 118 5.70 10.79 15.52
N TYR A 119 5.26 11.25 16.69
CA TYR A 119 5.02 10.39 17.85
C TYR A 119 3.83 9.45 17.69
N ASP A 120 2.85 9.82 16.85
CA ASP A 120 1.63 9.05 16.61
C ASP A 120 1.75 8.06 15.44
N SER A 121 2.85 8.11 14.70
CA SER A 121 3.08 7.32 13.49
C SER A 121 4.25 6.35 13.67
N GLY A 122 4.26 5.29 12.86
CA GLY A 122 5.43 4.43 12.73
C GLY A 122 6.61 5.21 12.12
N LEU A 123 7.73 5.22 12.83
CA LEU A 123 8.96 5.87 12.37
C LEU A 123 9.78 4.89 11.53
N ILE A 124 10.20 5.31 10.36
CA ILE A 124 11.08 4.54 9.48
C ILE A 124 12.52 4.99 9.69
N VAL A 125 13.36 4.08 10.15
CA VAL A 125 14.80 4.30 10.26
C VAL A 125 15.48 3.70 9.05
N ALA A 126 16.16 4.53 8.27
CA ALA A 126 16.90 4.10 7.08
C ALA A 126 18.32 4.65 7.13
N ASN A 127 19.24 3.90 6.54
CA ASN A 127 20.65 4.29 6.41
C ASN A 127 20.87 5.32 5.27
N GLU A 128 22.13 5.70 5.04
CA GLU A 128 22.51 6.68 4.03
C GLU A 128 22.17 6.25 2.59
N LYS A 129 22.02 4.94 2.34
CA LYS A 129 21.60 4.37 1.05
C LYS A 129 20.09 4.23 0.94
N SER A 130 19.32 4.84 1.85
CA SER A 130 17.86 4.75 1.95
C SER A 130 17.33 3.34 2.25
N ILE A 131 18.16 2.39 2.64
CA ILE A 131 17.75 1.04 3.04
C ILE A 131 17.08 1.12 4.42
N VAL A 132 15.88 0.58 4.54
CA VAL A 132 15.14 0.52 5.80
C VAL A 132 15.79 -0.51 6.73
N GLU A 133 16.24 -0.03 7.88
CA GLU A 133 16.86 -0.85 8.92
C GLU A 133 15.88 -1.22 10.02
N GLU A 134 15.05 -0.26 10.43
CA GLU A 134 14.08 -0.45 11.50
C GLU A 134 12.74 0.23 11.21
N TRP A 135 11.69 -0.34 11.75
CA TRP A 135 10.35 0.25 11.80
C TRP A 135 9.91 0.34 13.25
N LEU A 136 9.93 1.55 13.80
CA LEU A 136 9.59 1.81 15.18
C LEU A 136 8.13 2.23 15.29
N THR A 137 7.37 1.46 16.05
CA THR A 137 5.98 1.81 16.40
C THR A 137 5.98 2.86 17.52
N LYS A 138 4.82 3.38 17.87
CA LYS A 138 4.69 4.35 18.98
C LYS A 138 5.03 3.75 20.35
N GLU A 139 4.99 2.42 20.47
CA GLU A 139 5.32 1.68 21.69
C GLU A 139 6.83 1.39 21.83
N ASP A 140 7.59 1.50 20.73
CA ASP A 140 9.02 1.24 20.71
C ASP A 140 9.81 2.46 21.26
N ALA A 141 10.93 2.19 21.94
CA ALA A 141 11.85 3.25 22.34
C ALA A 141 12.45 3.95 21.12
N ARG A 142 12.33 5.27 21.08
CA ARG A 142 12.84 6.07 19.95
C ARG A 142 14.24 6.61 20.25
N PRO A 143 15.12 6.65 19.23
CA PRO A 143 16.41 7.31 19.36
C PRO A 143 16.24 8.78 19.75
N GLN A 144 17.22 9.36 20.44
CA GLN A 144 17.22 10.78 20.77
C GLN A 144 17.23 11.68 19.53
N TRP A 145 17.92 11.22 18.47
CA TRP A 145 18.01 11.90 17.17
C TRP A 145 17.63 10.93 16.05
N TYR A 146 16.71 11.34 15.18
CA TYR A 146 16.27 10.57 14.02
C TYR A 146 15.75 11.51 12.93
N LYS A 147 15.80 11.06 11.68
CA LYS A 147 15.06 11.72 10.60
C LYS A 147 13.58 11.48 10.82
N ASN A 148 12.80 12.56 10.80
CA ASN A 148 11.34 12.45 10.85
C ASN A 148 10.83 11.90 9.52
N ARG A 149 10.69 10.58 9.43
CA ARG A 149 10.29 9.87 8.23
C ARG A 149 9.24 8.83 8.58
N VAL A 150 8.05 8.99 7.99
CA VAL A 150 6.92 8.07 8.21
C VAL A 150 6.43 7.50 6.89
N ASN A 151 5.78 6.33 6.96
CA ASN A 151 5.16 5.69 5.81
C ASN A 151 3.92 6.48 5.39
N ALA A 152 3.83 6.86 4.13
CA ALA A 152 2.72 7.64 3.57
C ALA A 152 1.52 6.77 3.11
N GLY A 153 1.64 5.44 3.11
CA GLY A 153 0.61 4.54 2.58
C GLY A 153 0.64 4.38 1.07
N LEU A 154 1.77 4.70 0.44
CA LEU A 154 2.08 4.44 -0.96
C LEU A 154 3.34 3.58 -1.03
N HIS A 155 3.29 2.49 -1.78
CA HIS A 155 4.38 1.52 -1.90
C HIS A 155 4.54 1.02 -3.32
N ILE A 156 5.75 0.62 -3.68
CA ILE A 156 6.01 -0.28 -4.81
C ILE A 156 6.45 -1.61 -4.21
N ILE A 157 5.79 -2.69 -4.59
CA ILE A 157 6.02 -4.03 -4.06
C ILE A 157 6.25 -5.01 -5.21
N ASP A 158 7.34 -5.76 -5.13
CA ASP A 158 7.56 -6.94 -5.98
C ASP A 158 6.69 -8.08 -5.45
N PRO A 159 5.88 -8.76 -6.29
CA PRO A 159 5.00 -9.83 -5.84
C PRO A 159 5.72 -10.98 -5.11
N SER A 160 7.01 -11.21 -5.42
CA SER A 160 7.82 -12.25 -4.76
C SER A 160 7.98 -12.04 -3.26
N VAL A 161 7.76 -10.83 -2.77
CA VAL A 161 7.78 -10.51 -1.34
C VAL A 161 6.77 -11.37 -0.57
N LEU A 162 5.62 -11.66 -1.17
CA LEU A 162 4.59 -12.47 -0.53
C LEU A 162 5.05 -13.91 -0.24
N ASP A 163 6.00 -14.44 -1.05
CA ASP A 163 6.62 -15.76 -0.85
C ASP A 163 7.63 -15.79 0.30
N MET A 164 8.15 -14.64 0.68
CA MET A 164 9.19 -14.51 1.72
C MET A 164 8.60 -14.47 3.13
N LEU A 165 7.28 -14.39 3.25
CA LEU A 165 6.58 -14.19 4.51
C LEU A 165 6.08 -15.53 5.07
N SER A 166 6.18 -15.69 6.38
CA SER A 166 5.66 -16.85 7.10
C SER A 166 4.16 -16.70 7.40
N ILE A 167 3.37 -16.43 6.34
CA ILE A 167 1.91 -16.27 6.43
C ILE A 167 1.26 -17.45 5.73
N ASN A 168 0.40 -18.17 6.45
CA ASN A 168 -0.40 -19.23 5.84
C ASN A 168 -1.61 -18.61 5.12
N GLU A 169 -1.55 -18.56 3.79
CA GLU A 169 -2.59 -17.97 2.93
C GLU A 169 -3.95 -18.65 3.09
N ASP A 170 -3.95 -19.96 3.41
CA ASP A 170 -5.18 -20.71 3.59
C ASP A 170 -5.94 -20.33 4.86
N ASP A 171 -5.25 -19.77 5.85
CA ASP A 171 -5.87 -19.34 7.10
C ASP A 171 -6.48 -17.94 7.01
N ILE A 172 -6.05 -17.12 6.03
CA ILE A 172 -6.53 -15.75 5.87
C ILE A 172 -8.04 -15.74 5.61
N GLY A 173 -8.78 -15.04 6.48
CA GLY A 173 -10.24 -14.96 6.45
C GLY A 173 -10.95 -16.12 7.13
N ARG A 174 -10.23 -17.13 7.65
CA ARG A 174 -10.84 -18.19 8.47
C ARG A 174 -10.97 -17.76 9.92
N GLU A 175 -11.94 -18.30 10.59
CA GLU A 175 -12.09 -18.18 12.04
C GLU A 175 -11.27 -19.26 12.73
N ILE A 176 -10.25 -18.86 13.49
CA ILE A 176 -9.41 -19.76 14.29
C ILE A 176 -9.46 -19.27 15.73
N ASN A 177 -9.86 -20.15 16.65
CA ASN A 177 -10.02 -19.84 18.07
C ASN A 177 -10.94 -18.62 18.34
N GLY A 178 -12.05 -18.51 17.58
CA GLY A 178 -13.01 -17.41 17.73
C GLY A 178 -12.57 -16.06 17.16
N LYS A 179 -11.48 -16.03 16.36
CA LYS A 179 -10.98 -14.80 15.72
C LYS A 179 -10.74 -15.03 14.23
N VAL A 180 -11.18 -14.09 13.42
CA VAL A 180 -10.88 -14.09 11.99
C VAL A 180 -9.41 -13.75 11.80
N VAL A 181 -8.68 -14.59 11.06
CA VAL A 181 -7.29 -14.33 10.68
C VAL A 181 -7.24 -13.20 9.67
N LYS A 182 -6.55 -12.14 10.02
CA LYS A 182 -6.35 -10.92 9.21
C LYS A 182 -4.87 -10.68 9.02
N VAL A 183 -4.52 -9.98 7.94
CA VAL A 183 -3.13 -9.57 7.68
C VAL A 183 -3.02 -8.04 7.75
N ASP A 184 -2.08 -7.60 8.57
CA ASP A 184 -1.70 -6.19 8.71
C ASP A 184 -0.45 -5.92 7.89
N LEU A 185 -0.50 -4.93 6.99
CA LEU A 185 0.59 -4.57 6.09
C LEU A 185 1.87 -4.22 6.86
N ASP A 186 1.75 -3.31 7.82
CA ASP A 186 2.91 -2.78 8.52
C ASP A 186 3.57 -3.85 9.41
N ARG A 187 2.75 -4.56 10.19
CA ARG A 187 3.24 -5.48 11.22
C ARG A 187 3.67 -6.83 10.66
N GLN A 188 2.93 -7.35 9.68
CA GLN A 188 3.11 -8.73 9.21
C GLN A 188 3.81 -8.83 7.85
N ILE A 189 3.84 -7.74 7.07
CA ILE A 189 4.52 -7.70 5.78
C ILE A 189 5.76 -6.82 5.85
N LEU A 190 5.62 -5.52 6.14
CA LEU A 190 6.73 -4.58 6.02
C LEU A 190 7.74 -4.67 7.17
N LYS A 191 7.29 -4.68 8.43
CA LYS A 191 8.20 -4.76 9.58
C LYS A 191 9.12 -5.99 9.56
N PRO A 192 8.67 -7.22 9.20
CA PRO A 192 9.55 -8.38 9.06
C PRO A 192 10.62 -8.28 7.96
N LEU A 193 10.48 -7.34 7.02
CA LEU A 193 11.43 -7.11 5.93
C LEU A 193 12.51 -6.08 6.28
N CYS A 194 12.39 -5.37 7.40
CA CYS A 194 13.40 -4.42 7.87
C CYS A 194 14.75 -5.11 8.07
N GLY A 195 15.83 -4.39 7.76
CA GLY A 195 17.21 -4.88 7.92
C GLY A 195 17.64 -5.94 6.91
N LYS A 196 16.79 -6.35 5.97
CA LYS A 196 17.13 -7.38 4.96
C LYS A 196 17.79 -6.82 3.69
N GLY A 197 17.89 -5.50 3.56
CA GLY A 197 18.64 -4.84 2.50
C GLY A 197 17.89 -4.56 1.19
N PHE A 198 16.64 -5.02 1.04
CA PHE A 198 15.87 -4.87 -0.20
C PHE A 198 14.60 -4.00 -0.05
N MET A 199 14.38 -3.43 1.13
CA MET A 199 13.32 -2.45 1.36
C MET A 199 13.94 -1.06 1.50
N LEU A 200 13.50 -0.11 0.66
CA LEU A 200 14.05 1.24 0.59
C LEU A 200 12.98 2.30 0.86
N CYS A 201 13.43 3.45 1.36
CA CYS A 201 12.65 4.67 1.42
C CYS A 201 12.86 5.50 0.14
N TYR A 202 11.77 6.05 -0.37
CA TYR A 202 11.77 7.08 -1.39
C TYR A 202 11.13 8.33 -0.78
N ASP A 203 11.92 9.37 -0.61
CA ASP A 203 11.46 10.66 -0.09
C ASP A 203 11.01 11.55 -1.27
N SER A 204 9.93 12.30 -1.08
CA SER A 204 9.44 13.30 -2.04
C SER A 204 10.34 14.52 -2.10
#